data_57f7de150a00a7471b1affe9e7fd7025
#
_entry.id   57f7de150a00a7471b1affe9e7fd7025
#
_cell.length_a   1.000
_cell.length_b   1.000
_cell.length_c   1.000
_cell.angle_alpha   90.00
_cell.angle_beta   90.00
_cell.angle_gamma   90.00
#
_symmetry.space_group_name_H-M   'P 1'
#
loop_
_entity.id
_entity.type
_entity.pdbx_description
1 polymer ?
#
loop_
_entity_poly.entity_id
_entity_poly.type
_entity_poly.pdbx_seq_one_letter_code
_entity_poly.pdbx_strand_id
1 'polypeptide(L)'
;MKRDLFLARAIAGAALFSVTACGGESADAPKAVAAESGPQCVQLAEGDYFWDGTAFVVSSTPPASQPAATETRPASVGWVGALERTFPDAGFPWMGLHVSGPVAVLTGLAPDPAAKEQGFLVGQAALEDNAEVASDVTLVVDGISVEEGERGVGEALAALSDGEANAGRCQSAFNATMDDRTIMFQSNLAIISPTSERLLDALTGVALLCDAYTIEIGGHTDSRGSNQYNEVISQQRSEAVRDYMVEHGVEAEALTAMGYGESRPLDRAETYEAWAKNRRMEFKVSERR
;
A
#
# COMPACT_ATOMS: atom_id res chain seq x y z
N MET A 1 3.72 -9.64 -34.72
CA MET A 1 3.10 -10.76 -34.00
C MET A 1 2.03 -10.17 -33.09
N LYS A 2 0.77 -10.39 -33.41
CA LYS A 2 -0.39 -9.85 -32.70
C LYS A 2 -0.56 -10.64 -31.40
N ARG A 3 -0.59 -9.96 -30.25
CA ARG A 3 -1.02 -10.51 -28.97
C ARG A 3 -2.52 -10.21 -28.84
N ASP A 4 -3.31 -11.27 -28.84
CA ASP A 4 -4.75 -11.19 -28.65
C ASP A 4 -5.05 -10.87 -27.17
N LEU A 5 -5.65 -9.70 -26.99
CA LEU A 5 -6.15 -9.22 -25.70
C LEU A 5 -7.50 -9.92 -25.44
N PHE A 6 -7.53 -10.82 -24.48
CA PHE A 6 -8.80 -11.39 -24.01
C PHE A 6 -9.51 -10.38 -23.11
N LEU A 7 -10.51 -9.73 -23.66
CA LEU A 7 -11.45 -8.88 -22.96
C LEU A 7 -12.45 -9.78 -22.21
N ALA A 8 -12.28 -9.96 -20.92
CA ALA A 8 -13.29 -10.58 -20.07
C ALA A 8 -14.30 -9.52 -19.63
N ARG A 9 -15.40 -9.39 -20.38
CA ARG A 9 -16.58 -8.64 -19.94
C ARG A 9 -17.20 -9.37 -18.76
N ALA A 10 -17.13 -8.80 -17.56
CA ALA A 10 -17.94 -9.22 -16.43
C ALA A 10 -19.39 -8.79 -16.68
N ILE A 11 -20.24 -9.74 -17.07
CA ILE A 11 -21.68 -9.57 -17.10
C ILE A 11 -22.15 -9.71 -15.64
N ALA A 12 -22.76 -8.65 -15.10
CA ALA A 12 -23.51 -8.72 -13.86
C ALA A 12 -24.68 -9.68 -14.03
N GLY A 13 -24.51 -10.90 -13.61
CA GLY A 13 -25.55 -11.91 -13.50
C GLY A 13 -25.82 -12.15 -12.02
N ALA A 14 -27.01 -11.74 -11.57
CA ALA A 14 -27.55 -12.17 -10.30
C ALA A 14 -27.67 -13.69 -10.31
N ALA A 15 -26.70 -14.39 -9.71
CA ALA A 15 -26.80 -15.83 -9.51
C ALA A 15 -27.46 -16.07 -8.16
N LEU A 16 -28.72 -16.44 -8.22
CA LEU A 16 -29.45 -17.10 -7.15
C LEU A 16 -28.71 -18.42 -6.81
N PHE A 17 -27.88 -18.40 -5.79
CA PHE A 17 -27.38 -19.62 -5.20
C PHE A 17 -28.37 -20.12 -4.14
N SER A 18 -29.29 -20.99 -4.53
CA SER A 18 -29.99 -21.87 -3.59
C SER A 18 -28.99 -22.94 -3.15
N VAL A 19 -28.43 -22.78 -1.96
CA VAL A 19 -27.65 -23.83 -1.30
C VAL A 19 -28.63 -24.79 -0.65
N THR A 20 -29.01 -25.82 -1.39
CA THR A 20 -29.68 -27.01 -0.83
C THR A 20 -28.63 -28.07 -0.63
N ALA A 21 -28.22 -28.29 0.61
CA ALA A 21 -27.41 -29.43 0.98
C ALA A 21 -27.78 -29.96 2.37
N CYS A 22 -28.83 -30.73 2.40
CA CYS A 22 -29.07 -31.79 3.40
C CYS A 22 -29.93 -32.85 2.73
N GLY A 23 -29.34 -33.83 2.13
CA GLY A 23 -30.01 -35.00 1.59
C GLY A 23 -29.08 -36.20 1.68
N GLY A 24 -29.38 -37.10 2.58
CA GLY A 24 -28.68 -38.36 2.76
C GLY A 24 -29.46 -39.25 3.70
N GLU A 25 -30.48 -39.90 3.14
CA GLU A 25 -31.26 -40.94 3.77
C GLU A 25 -30.44 -42.25 3.80
N SER A 26 -30.26 -42.84 4.97
CA SER A 26 -30.07 -44.30 5.08
C SER A 26 -30.48 -44.76 6.48
N ALA A 27 -31.39 -45.72 6.47
CA ALA A 27 -31.95 -46.39 7.61
C ALA A 27 -30.93 -47.26 8.33
N ASP A 28 -30.90 -47.19 9.66
CA ASP A 28 -31.03 -48.24 10.63
C ASP A 28 -30.78 -47.70 12.04
N ALA A 29 -31.74 -47.78 12.92
CA ALA A 29 -31.59 -47.49 14.33
C ALA A 29 -30.99 -48.70 15.06
N PRO A 30 -30.23 -48.57 16.19
CA PRO A 30 -30.90 -48.36 17.45
C PRO A 30 -30.17 -47.54 18.54
N LYS A 31 -30.99 -47.03 19.47
CA LYS A 31 -30.73 -46.69 20.88
C LYS A 31 -30.05 -45.37 21.21
N ALA A 32 -30.89 -44.60 21.88
CA ALA A 32 -30.67 -43.36 22.62
C ALA A 32 -29.35 -43.30 23.40
N VAL A 33 -28.58 -42.24 23.10
CA VAL A 33 -27.66 -41.56 24.01
C VAL A 33 -27.89 -40.07 23.85
N ALA A 34 -27.81 -39.35 24.96
CA ALA A 34 -28.17 -37.95 25.13
C ALA A 34 -27.74 -37.00 23.99
N ALA A 35 -28.65 -36.13 23.59
CA ALA A 35 -28.44 -35.09 22.58
C ALA A 35 -27.40 -34.10 23.07
N GLU A 36 -26.20 -34.15 22.48
CA GLU A 36 -25.36 -32.96 22.34
C GLU A 36 -25.93 -32.15 21.15
N SER A 37 -26.33 -30.92 21.42
CA SER A 37 -26.88 -30.00 20.42
C SER A 37 -25.77 -29.65 19.40
N GLY A 38 -25.76 -30.39 18.29
CA GLY A 38 -25.00 -29.99 17.11
C GLY A 38 -25.55 -28.66 16.52
N PRO A 39 -24.76 -27.99 15.71
CA PRO A 39 -25.17 -26.72 15.12
C PRO A 39 -26.45 -26.91 14.30
N GLN A 40 -27.51 -26.21 14.71
CA GLN A 40 -28.75 -26.20 13.97
C GLN A 40 -28.64 -25.21 12.81
N CYS A 41 -28.89 -25.67 11.58
CA CYS A 41 -29.03 -24.78 10.44
C CYS A 41 -30.29 -23.93 10.60
N VAL A 42 -30.11 -22.62 10.75
CA VAL A 42 -31.20 -21.65 10.80
C VAL A 42 -31.38 -21.06 9.41
N GLN A 43 -32.61 -21.13 8.87
CA GLN A 43 -32.95 -20.42 7.64
C GLN A 43 -33.13 -18.95 7.99
N LEU A 44 -32.27 -18.09 7.43
CA LEU A 44 -32.38 -16.64 7.55
C LEU A 44 -33.27 -16.12 6.43
N ALA A 45 -34.12 -15.12 6.73
CA ALA A 45 -34.89 -14.42 5.72
C ALA A 45 -33.95 -13.58 4.83
N GLU A 46 -34.40 -13.19 3.62
CA GLU A 46 -33.61 -12.30 2.77
C GLU A 46 -33.34 -10.97 3.48
N GLY A 47 -32.07 -10.57 3.57
CA GLY A 47 -31.62 -9.34 4.23
C GLY A 47 -30.14 -9.32 4.46
N ASP A 48 -29.60 -8.14 4.77
CA ASP A 48 -28.20 -7.97 5.13
C ASP A 48 -27.99 -8.35 6.60
N TYR A 49 -27.10 -9.29 6.85
CA TYR A 49 -26.78 -9.79 8.19
C TYR A 49 -25.30 -9.59 8.49
N PHE A 50 -25.00 -9.26 9.74
CA PHE A 50 -23.62 -9.29 10.24
C PHE A 50 -23.52 -10.21 11.46
N TRP A 51 -22.35 -10.77 11.68
CA TRP A 51 -22.05 -11.63 12.82
C TRP A 51 -21.60 -10.79 14.01
N ASP A 52 -22.36 -10.83 15.13
CA ASP A 52 -22.06 -10.07 16.35
C ASP A 52 -21.12 -10.79 17.33
N GLY A 53 -20.61 -11.96 16.96
CA GLY A 53 -19.81 -12.83 17.80
C GLY A 53 -20.59 -14.00 18.43
N THR A 54 -21.92 -13.98 18.36
CA THR A 54 -22.81 -15.02 18.91
C THR A 54 -23.92 -15.43 17.97
N ALA A 55 -24.42 -14.51 17.11
CA ALA A 55 -25.52 -14.75 16.19
C ALA A 55 -25.41 -13.84 14.95
N PHE A 56 -26.13 -14.24 13.87
CA PHE A 56 -26.37 -13.34 12.73
C PHE A 56 -27.53 -12.40 13.06
N VAL A 57 -27.25 -11.10 13.09
CA VAL A 57 -28.24 -10.05 13.34
C VAL A 57 -28.53 -9.23 12.09
N VAL A 58 -29.81 -8.85 11.88
CA VAL A 58 -30.19 -8.02 10.73
C VAL A 58 -29.61 -6.63 10.89
N SER A 59 -28.90 -6.14 9.88
CA SER A 59 -28.43 -4.77 9.83
C SER A 59 -29.62 -3.82 9.63
N SER A 60 -30.22 -3.37 10.72
CA SER A 60 -31.31 -2.39 10.68
C SER A 60 -30.84 -0.94 10.76
N THR A 61 -29.53 -0.73 10.77
CA THR A 61 -28.94 0.61 10.82
C THR A 61 -28.25 0.87 9.49
N PRO A 62 -28.67 1.88 8.71
CA PRO A 62 -27.85 2.34 7.62
C PRO A 62 -26.48 2.73 8.19
N PRO A 63 -25.36 2.46 7.49
CA PRO A 63 -24.05 2.86 7.97
C PRO A 63 -24.12 4.33 8.36
N ALA A 64 -23.70 4.61 9.59
CA ALA A 64 -23.69 5.98 10.10
C ALA A 64 -22.95 6.83 9.07
N SER A 65 -23.65 7.83 8.53
CA SER A 65 -23.05 8.81 7.64
C SER A 65 -21.88 9.42 8.38
N GLN A 66 -20.67 9.07 7.99
CA GLN A 66 -19.48 9.74 8.49
C GLN A 66 -19.66 11.24 8.24
N PRO A 67 -19.35 12.12 9.18
CA PRO A 67 -19.39 13.55 8.94
C PRO A 67 -18.43 13.79 7.76
N ALA A 68 -18.99 14.35 6.67
CA ALA A 68 -18.21 14.80 5.55
C ALA A 68 -17.16 15.76 6.10
N ALA A 69 -15.90 15.37 6.05
CA ALA A 69 -14.79 16.26 6.33
C ALA A 69 -14.85 17.37 5.28
N THR A 70 -15.41 18.52 5.66
CA THR A 70 -15.44 19.74 4.85
C THR A 70 -14.05 20.38 4.97
N GLU A 71 -13.02 19.71 4.47
CA GLU A 71 -11.77 20.37 4.20
C GLU A 71 -11.90 21.10 2.87
N THR A 72 -11.60 22.39 2.90
CA THR A 72 -11.55 23.25 1.71
C THR A 72 -10.34 22.81 0.89
N ARG A 73 -10.55 21.84 0.01
CA ARG A 73 -9.55 21.29 -0.89
C ARG A 73 -9.18 22.35 -1.93
N PRO A 74 -7.89 22.55 -2.23
CA PRO A 74 -7.48 23.40 -3.33
C PRO A 74 -8.14 22.92 -4.63
N ALA A 75 -8.46 23.87 -5.52
CA ALA A 75 -9.12 23.55 -6.79
C ALA A 75 -8.26 22.54 -7.57
N SER A 76 -8.74 21.31 -7.66
CA SER A 76 -8.08 20.23 -8.40
C SER A 76 -8.03 20.55 -9.89
N VAL A 77 -6.96 20.14 -10.57
CA VAL A 77 -6.88 20.16 -12.04
C VAL A 77 -8.12 19.48 -12.60
N GLY A 78 -8.70 19.97 -13.69
CA GLY A 78 -10.05 19.62 -14.14
C GLY A 78 -10.37 18.11 -14.21
N TRP A 79 -9.43 17.27 -14.67
CA TRP A 79 -9.60 15.81 -14.75
C TRP A 79 -9.50 15.14 -13.36
N VAL A 80 -8.67 15.66 -12.43
CA VAL A 80 -8.54 15.13 -11.05
C VAL A 80 -9.88 15.17 -10.36
N GLY A 81 -10.53 16.34 -10.33
CA GLY A 81 -11.85 16.48 -9.71
C GLY A 81 -12.97 15.71 -10.45
N ALA A 82 -12.80 15.43 -11.76
CA ALA A 82 -13.71 14.58 -12.49
C ALA A 82 -13.56 13.12 -12.03
N LEU A 83 -12.34 12.62 -11.89
CA LEU A 83 -12.04 11.26 -11.46
C LEU A 83 -12.44 11.03 -10.00
N GLU A 84 -12.15 11.95 -9.09
CA GLU A 84 -12.57 11.84 -7.69
C GLU A 84 -14.07 11.69 -7.51
N ARG A 85 -14.86 12.32 -8.35
CA ARG A 85 -16.33 12.17 -8.30
C ARG A 85 -16.83 10.78 -8.69
N THR A 86 -16.01 9.96 -9.32
CA THR A 86 -16.35 8.58 -9.69
C THR A 86 -16.14 7.60 -8.54
N PHE A 87 -15.28 7.91 -7.57
CA PHE A 87 -14.96 7.00 -6.47
C PHE A 87 -16.15 6.64 -5.59
N PRO A 88 -17.03 7.58 -5.19
CA PRO A 88 -18.25 7.24 -4.45
C PRO A 88 -19.17 6.28 -5.20
N ASP A 89 -19.35 6.50 -6.51
CA ASP A 89 -20.19 5.64 -7.36
C ASP A 89 -19.57 4.23 -7.55
N ALA A 90 -18.24 4.15 -7.46
CA ALA A 90 -17.50 2.88 -7.46
C ALA A 90 -17.49 2.17 -6.08
N GLY A 91 -18.11 2.76 -5.05
CA GLY A 91 -18.18 2.18 -3.71
C GLY A 91 -17.08 2.64 -2.74
N PHE A 92 -16.28 3.64 -3.12
CA PHE A 92 -15.17 4.17 -2.31
C PHE A 92 -15.35 5.67 -1.96
N PRO A 93 -16.42 6.04 -1.20
CA PRO A 93 -16.70 7.45 -0.89
C PRO A 93 -15.63 8.13 0.00
N TRP A 94 -14.76 7.33 0.60
CA TRP A 94 -13.66 7.78 1.44
C TRP A 94 -12.36 8.05 0.66
N MET A 95 -12.30 7.66 -0.63
CA MET A 95 -11.11 7.86 -1.47
C MET A 95 -11.01 9.29 -1.98
N GLY A 96 -9.77 9.73 -2.08
CA GLY A 96 -9.37 10.97 -2.72
C GLY A 96 -8.16 10.78 -3.61
N LEU A 97 -7.89 11.79 -4.44
CA LEU A 97 -6.77 11.81 -5.36
C LEU A 97 -6.01 13.13 -5.22
N HIS A 98 -4.72 13.04 -5.01
CA HIS A 98 -3.81 14.19 -5.02
C HIS A 98 -2.78 14.00 -6.12
N VAL A 99 -2.56 15.02 -6.94
CA VAL A 99 -1.59 14.95 -8.04
C VAL A 99 -0.61 16.09 -7.92
N SER A 100 0.67 15.76 -7.95
CA SER A 100 1.76 16.72 -7.93
C SER A 100 2.84 16.30 -8.90
N GLY A 101 3.08 17.10 -9.94
CA GLY A 101 4.00 16.74 -11.01
C GLY A 101 3.66 15.34 -11.58
N PRO A 102 4.65 14.43 -11.68
CA PRO A 102 4.44 13.12 -12.25
C PRO A 102 3.83 12.10 -11.27
N VAL A 103 3.49 12.49 -10.04
CA VAL A 103 3.03 11.59 -8.98
C VAL A 103 1.55 11.78 -8.70
N ALA A 104 0.77 10.73 -8.81
CA ALA A 104 -0.61 10.64 -8.33
C ALA A 104 -0.66 9.84 -7.03
N VAL A 105 -1.25 10.40 -5.99
CA VAL A 105 -1.39 9.75 -4.68
C VAL A 105 -2.85 9.48 -4.42
N LEU A 106 -3.22 8.21 -4.31
CA LEU A 106 -4.54 7.81 -3.84
C LEU A 106 -4.58 7.93 -2.32
N THR A 107 -5.48 8.73 -1.80
CA THR A 107 -5.58 9.07 -0.37
C THR A 107 -6.93 8.68 0.19
N GLY A 108 -7.05 8.68 1.52
CA GLY A 108 -8.32 8.45 2.21
C GLY A 108 -8.17 7.52 3.40
N LEU A 109 -9.27 7.36 4.15
CA LEU A 109 -9.34 6.46 5.30
C LEU A 109 -10.26 5.29 4.95
N ALA A 110 -9.66 4.15 4.65
CA ALA A 110 -10.40 2.92 4.34
C ALA A 110 -10.98 2.30 5.62
N PRO A 111 -12.18 1.71 5.57
CA PRO A 111 -12.79 1.09 6.74
C PRO A 111 -12.04 -0.16 7.23
N ASP A 112 -11.31 -0.83 6.35
CA ASP A 112 -10.53 -2.03 6.65
C ASP A 112 -9.44 -2.27 5.59
N PRO A 113 -8.48 -3.18 5.84
CA PRO A 113 -7.38 -3.47 4.91
C PRO A 113 -7.84 -4.02 3.54
N ALA A 114 -8.96 -4.74 3.48
CA ALA A 114 -9.48 -5.29 2.23
C ALA A 114 -10.07 -4.17 1.35
N ALA A 115 -10.80 -3.24 1.97
CA ALA A 115 -11.33 -2.04 1.29
C ALA A 115 -10.18 -1.14 0.78
N LYS A 116 -9.11 -0.98 1.57
CA LYS A 116 -7.88 -0.28 1.15
C LYS A 116 -7.33 -0.89 -0.14
N GLU A 117 -7.11 -2.20 -0.14
CA GLU A 117 -6.55 -2.92 -1.30
C GLU A 117 -7.43 -2.77 -2.54
N GLN A 118 -8.74 -2.95 -2.39
CA GLN A 118 -9.69 -2.81 -3.50
C GLN A 118 -9.75 -1.36 -4.00
N GLY A 119 -9.79 -0.39 -3.10
CA GLY A 119 -9.79 1.02 -3.46
C GLY A 119 -8.55 1.42 -4.23
N PHE A 120 -7.37 0.98 -3.78
CA PHE A 120 -6.13 1.25 -4.49
C PHE A 120 -6.16 0.69 -5.92
N LEU A 121 -6.52 -0.59 -6.11
CA LEU A 121 -6.59 -1.22 -7.43
C LEU A 121 -7.59 -0.53 -8.36
N VAL A 122 -8.76 -0.14 -7.84
CA VAL A 122 -9.77 0.58 -8.63
C VAL A 122 -9.29 1.98 -9.00
N GLY A 123 -8.68 2.70 -8.06
CA GLY A 123 -8.12 4.03 -8.32
C GLY A 123 -6.97 4.00 -9.33
N GLN A 124 -6.08 3.02 -9.22
CA GLN A 124 -4.98 2.82 -10.16
C GLN A 124 -5.51 2.53 -11.57
N ALA A 125 -6.44 1.59 -11.72
CA ALA A 125 -7.06 1.27 -13.01
C ALA A 125 -7.77 2.49 -13.62
N ALA A 126 -8.48 3.27 -12.81
CA ALA A 126 -9.16 4.48 -13.26
C ALA A 126 -8.18 5.58 -13.75
N LEU A 127 -6.98 5.64 -13.17
CA LEU A 127 -5.91 6.52 -13.64
C LEU A 127 -5.30 6.00 -14.95
N GLU A 128 -5.03 4.72 -15.08
CA GLU A 128 -4.47 4.09 -16.28
C GLU A 128 -5.43 4.18 -17.50
N ASP A 129 -6.73 4.06 -17.27
CA ASP A 129 -7.75 4.16 -18.33
C ASP A 129 -8.03 5.60 -18.79
N ASN A 130 -7.53 6.61 -18.07
CA ASN A 130 -7.77 8.00 -18.39
C ASN A 130 -6.66 8.57 -19.28
N ALA A 131 -6.98 8.85 -20.54
CA ALA A 131 -6.02 9.33 -21.54
C ALA A 131 -5.39 10.72 -21.20
N GLU A 132 -6.07 11.55 -20.39
CA GLU A 132 -5.54 12.84 -19.94
C GLU A 132 -4.47 12.65 -18.85
N VAL A 133 -4.54 11.57 -18.10
CA VAL A 133 -3.59 11.22 -17.02
C VAL A 133 -2.29 10.64 -17.59
N ALA A 134 -2.40 9.82 -18.63
CA ALA A 134 -1.28 9.06 -19.19
C ALA A 134 -0.11 9.91 -19.71
N SER A 135 -0.33 11.23 -19.94
CA SER A 135 0.73 12.14 -20.37
C SER A 135 1.51 12.77 -19.19
N ASP A 136 0.89 12.91 -18.03
CA ASP A 136 1.39 13.77 -16.95
C ASP A 136 1.76 12.98 -15.69
N VAL A 137 1.13 11.80 -15.47
CA VAL A 137 1.38 10.95 -14.31
C VAL A 137 2.17 9.70 -14.72
N THR A 138 3.33 9.51 -14.11
CA THR A 138 4.18 8.34 -14.35
C THR A 138 4.19 7.36 -13.18
N LEU A 139 3.73 7.80 -12.00
CA LEU A 139 3.72 6.98 -10.79
C LEU A 139 2.43 7.17 -10.01
N VAL A 140 1.81 6.05 -9.62
CA VAL A 140 0.64 6.02 -8.72
C VAL A 140 1.05 5.46 -7.37
N VAL A 141 0.81 6.20 -6.31
CA VAL A 141 1.22 5.87 -4.94
C VAL A 141 0.02 5.56 -4.06
N ASP A 142 0.13 4.50 -3.26
CA ASP A 142 -0.84 4.14 -2.21
C ASP A 142 -0.59 5.01 -0.96
N GLY A 143 -1.39 6.07 -0.83
CA GLY A 143 -1.44 6.94 0.35
C GLY A 143 -2.68 6.69 1.22
N ILE A 144 -3.41 5.60 1.00
CA ILE A 144 -4.61 5.24 1.75
C ILE A 144 -4.21 4.71 3.14
N SER A 145 -4.85 5.20 4.19
CA SER A 145 -4.71 4.73 5.57
C SER A 145 -5.90 3.87 5.99
N VAL A 146 -5.74 3.03 7.01
CA VAL A 146 -6.82 2.23 7.61
C VAL A 146 -7.20 2.75 9.00
N GLU A 147 -6.27 3.30 9.75
CA GLU A 147 -6.48 3.83 11.09
C GLU A 147 -6.30 5.35 11.13
N GLU A 148 -7.14 6.04 11.91
CA GLU A 148 -6.97 7.48 12.17
C GLU A 148 -5.66 7.73 12.92
N GLY A 149 -4.83 8.65 12.38
CA GLY A 149 -3.53 8.99 12.96
C GLY A 149 -2.38 8.08 12.51
N GLU A 150 -2.63 7.10 11.68
CA GLU A 150 -1.58 6.44 10.90
C GLU A 150 -0.92 7.52 10.02
N ARG A 151 0.36 7.82 10.27
CA ARG A 151 1.11 8.75 9.42
C ARG A 151 1.26 8.13 8.04
N GLY A 152 0.28 8.45 7.19
CA GLY A 152 0.22 7.89 5.85
C GLY A 152 1.30 8.47 4.95
N VAL A 153 1.73 7.66 4.02
CA VAL A 153 2.52 8.08 2.86
C VAL A 153 1.85 9.27 2.16
N GLY A 154 0.52 9.27 2.09
CA GLY A 154 -0.27 10.35 1.48
C GLY A 154 -0.05 11.70 2.15
N GLU A 155 0.02 11.78 3.49
CA GLU A 155 0.29 13.02 4.22
C GLU A 155 1.71 13.52 3.97
N ALA A 156 2.71 12.61 3.94
CA ALA A 156 4.10 12.98 3.67
C ALA A 156 4.28 13.55 2.26
N LEU A 157 3.62 12.98 1.25
CA LEU A 157 3.66 13.46 -0.13
C LEU A 157 2.84 14.74 -0.32
N ALA A 158 1.66 14.84 0.28
CA ALA A 158 0.86 16.07 0.25
C ALA A 158 1.61 17.25 0.87
N ALA A 159 2.32 17.03 1.98
CA ALA A 159 3.12 18.07 2.61
C ALA A 159 4.27 18.57 1.73
N LEU A 160 4.78 17.76 0.79
CA LEU A 160 5.76 18.21 -0.21
C LEU A 160 5.11 19.05 -1.32
N SER A 161 3.88 18.71 -1.69
CA SER A 161 3.15 19.36 -2.79
C SER A 161 2.61 20.73 -2.42
N ASP A 162 2.25 20.96 -1.14
CA ASP A 162 1.64 22.19 -0.64
C ASP A 162 2.66 23.34 -0.40
N GLY A 163 3.94 23.11 -0.69
CA GLY A 163 4.97 24.13 -0.49
C GLY A 163 6.23 23.89 -1.30
N GLU A 164 7.13 24.88 -1.32
CA GLU A 164 8.44 24.68 -1.95
C GLU A 164 9.19 23.53 -1.26
N ALA A 165 9.53 22.50 -2.04
CA ALA A 165 10.38 21.41 -1.58
C ALA A 165 11.73 21.99 -1.14
N ASN A 166 12.18 21.62 0.05
CA ASN A 166 13.53 21.91 0.55
C ASN A 166 14.14 20.65 1.15
N ALA A 167 15.45 20.63 1.30
CA ALA A 167 16.16 19.44 1.78
C ALA A 167 15.58 18.88 3.10
N GLY A 168 15.17 19.74 4.02
CA GLY A 168 14.58 19.33 5.31
C GLY A 168 13.22 18.68 5.16
N ARG A 169 12.35 19.23 4.31
CA ARG A 169 11.03 18.63 4.01
C ARG A 169 11.17 17.30 3.28
N CYS A 170 12.06 17.24 2.30
CA CYS A 170 12.38 16.00 1.58
C CYS A 170 12.89 14.93 2.54
N GLN A 171 13.83 15.27 3.43
CA GLN A 171 14.31 14.33 4.45
C GLN A 171 13.20 13.87 5.39
N SER A 172 12.34 14.79 5.81
CA SER A 172 11.19 14.46 6.68
C SER A 172 10.20 13.53 6.00
N ALA A 173 9.96 13.70 4.69
CA ALA A 173 9.07 12.85 3.90
C ALA A 173 9.64 11.43 3.76
N PHE A 174 10.95 11.28 3.47
CA PHE A 174 11.60 9.96 3.49
C PHE A 174 11.49 9.30 4.86
N ASN A 175 11.77 10.03 5.94
CA ASN A 175 11.67 9.50 7.30
C ASN A 175 10.24 9.04 7.64
N ALA A 176 9.23 9.85 7.30
CA ALA A 176 7.82 9.50 7.54
C ALA A 176 7.37 8.31 6.68
N THR A 177 7.85 8.21 5.43
CA THR A 177 7.54 7.07 4.56
C THR A 177 8.19 5.79 5.06
N MET A 178 9.37 5.86 5.70
CA MET A 178 10.10 4.73 6.27
C MET A 178 9.71 4.39 7.70
N ASP A 179 8.92 5.24 8.38
CA ASP A 179 8.55 5.08 9.79
C ASP A 179 7.91 3.69 10.03
N ASP A 180 8.53 2.90 10.91
CA ASP A 180 8.17 1.50 11.22
C ASP A 180 8.08 0.55 10.00
N ARG A 181 8.63 0.94 8.85
CA ARG A 181 8.63 0.15 7.61
C ARG A 181 10.05 -0.25 7.21
N THR A 182 10.16 -1.39 6.54
CA THR A 182 11.44 -1.93 6.08
C THR A 182 11.31 -2.46 4.66
N ILE A 183 12.25 -2.07 3.79
CA ILE A 183 12.37 -2.67 2.47
C ILE A 183 12.86 -4.11 2.62
N MET A 184 12.02 -5.06 2.23
CA MET A 184 12.32 -6.49 2.32
C MET A 184 13.03 -6.98 1.07
N PHE A 185 14.03 -7.81 1.27
CA PHE A 185 14.75 -8.51 0.21
C PHE A 185 14.60 -10.02 0.38
N GLN A 186 14.76 -10.76 -0.70
CA GLN A 186 14.86 -12.21 -0.61
C GLN A 186 16.09 -12.60 0.21
N SER A 187 16.00 -13.71 0.96
CA SER A 187 17.04 -14.15 1.88
C SER A 187 18.40 -14.24 1.20
N ASN A 188 19.39 -13.53 1.76
CA ASN A 188 20.77 -13.47 1.27
C ASN A 188 20.95 -12.95 -0.17
N LEU A 189 19.94 -12.25 -0.71
CA LEU A 189 19.95 -11.67 -2.04
C LEU A 189 19.71 -10.16 -1.99
N ALA A 190 20.01 -9.49 -3.08
CA ALA A 190 19.64 -8.11 -3.34
C ALA A 190 18.38 -8.01 -4.24
N ILE A 191 17.55 -9.04 -4.24
CA ILE A 191 16.29 -9.06 -4.97
C ILE A 191 15.20 -8.51 -4.05
N ILE A 192 14.58 -7.42 -4.45
CA ILE A 192 13.49 -6.79 -3.72
C ILE A 192 12.30 -7.75 -3.63
N SER A 193 11.68 -7.83 -2.46
CA SER A 193 10.44 -8.61 -2.28
C SER A 193 9.26 -7.85 -2.89
N PRO A 194 8.33 -8.51 -3.60
CA PRO A 194 7.11 -7.87 -4.13
C PRO A 194 6.29 -7.15 -3.05
N THR A 195 6.37 -7.61 -1.79
CA THR A 195 5.69 -6.95 -0.67
C THR A 195 6.21 -5.54 -0.36
N SER A 196 7.37 -5.16 -0.91
CA SER A 196 7.97 -3.83 -0.71
C SER A 196 7.75 -2.88 -1.88
N GLU A 197 7.13 -3.32 -2.97
CA GLU A 197 6.92 -2.49 -4.17
C GLU A 197 6.14 -1.22 -3.83
N ARG A 198 5.03 -1.31 -3.09
CA ARG A 198 4.27 -0.13 -2.68
C ARG A 198 5.05 0.85 -1.80
N LEU A 199 5.91 0.34 -0.93
CA LEU A 199 6.79 1.19 -0.13
C LEU A 199 7.82 1.88 -1.04
N LEU A 200 8.35 1.16 -2.02
CA LEU A 200 9.29 1.71 -3.00
C LEU A 200 8.62 2.72 -3.93
N ASP A 201 7.39 2.50 -4.35
CA ASP A 201 6.61 3.49 -5.10
C ASP A 201 6.44 4.79 -4.30
N ALA A 202 6.13 4.67 -3.01
CA ALA A 202 6.02 5.81 -2.12
C ALA A 202 7.34 6.58 -1.98
N LEU A 203 8.46 5.88 -1.76
CA LEU A 203 9.79 6.47 -1.69
C LEU A 203 10.23 7.08 -3.03
N THR A 204 9.86 6.46 -4.13
CA THR A 204 10.08 6.98 -5.49
C THR A 204 9.27 8.26 -5.71
N GLY A 205 8.02 8.29 -5.25
CA GLY A 205 7.19 9.49 -5.28
C GLY A 205 7.82 10.65 -4.50
N VAL A 206 8.37 10.39 -3.32
CA VAL A 206 9.14 11.40 -2.55
C VAL A 206 10.35 11.88 -3.36
N ALA A 207 11.10 10.97 -4.00
CA ALA A 207 12.28 11.31 -4.79
C ALA A 207 11.94 12.18 -6.01
N LEU A 208 10.84 11.86 -6.71
CA LEU A 208 10.35 12.63 -7.86
C LEU A 208 9.92 14.05 -7.49
N LEU A 209 9.32 14.24 -6.30
CA LEU A 209 8.94 15.56 -5.78
C LEU A 209 10.14 16.33 -5.18
N CYS A 210 11.26 15.66 -4.99
CA CYS A 210 12.51 16.22 -4.46
C CYS A 210 13.64 16.25 -5.49
N ASP A 211 13.33 16.44 -6.77
CA ASP A 211 14.22 16.38 -7.93
C ASP A 211 15.40 17.37 -7.89
N ALA A 212 15.23 18.48 -7.17
CA ALA A 212 16.28 19.49 -6.97
C ALA A 212 17.42 19.02 -6.04
N TYR A 213 17.29 17.85 -5.40
CA TYR A 213 18.19 17.35 -4.38
C TYR A 213 18.90 16.06 -4.82
N THR A 214 19.98 15.72 -4.12
CA THR A 214 20.65 14.42 -4.23
C THR A 214 20.23 13.54 -3.05
N ILE A 215 19.92 12.28 -3.33
CA ILE A 215 19.44 11.30 -2.37
C ILE A 215 20.47 10.18 -2.28
N GLU A 216 21.09 10.01 -1.12
CA GLU A 216 21.94 8.85 -0.82
C GLU A 216 21.05 7.72 -0.26
N ILE A 217 21.14 6.55 -0.87
CA ILE A 217 20.47 5.32 -0.48
C ILE A 217 21.50 4.44 0.23
N GLY A 218 21.42 4.38 1.56
CA GLY A 218 22.38 3.68 2.41
C GLY A 218 21.88 2.31 2.85
N GLY A 219 22.62 1.25 2.50
CA GLY A 219 22.30 -0.12 2.92
C GLY A 219 23.12 -0.55 4.15
N HIS A 220 22.44 -1.16 5.12
CA HIS A 220 23.06 -1.64 6.36
C HIS A 220 22.71 -3.10 6.63
N THR A 221 23.65 -3.80 7.29
CA THR A 221 23.49 -5.18 7.74
C THR A 221 23.56 -5.26 9.27
N ASP A 222 23.22 -6.42 9.79
CA ASP A 222 23.64 -6.79 11.15
C ASP A 222 25.09 -7.29 11.17
N SER A 223 25.62 -7.55 12.37
CA SER A 223 27.01 -7.97 12.60
C SER A 223 27.30 -9.43 12.32
N ARG A 224 26.35 -10.20 11.79
CA ARG A 224 26.54 -11.62 11.48
C ARG A 224 27.12 -11.81 10.08
N GLY A 225 28.11 -12.69 9.97
CA GLY A 225 28.83 -12.94 8.72
C GLY A 225 30.21 -12.28 8.67
N SER A 226 30.76 -12.17 7.48
CA SER A 226 32.02 -11.44 7.32
C SER A 226 31.76 -10.00 6.91
N ASN A 227 32.59 -9.05 7.39
CA ASN A 227 32.50 -7.63 7.04
C ASN A 227 32.47 -7.43 5.52
N GLN A 228 33.32 -8.17 4.78
CA GLN A 228 33.37 -8.09 3.32
C GLN A 228 32.04 -8.52 2.67
N TYR A 229 31.43 -9.61 3.16
CA TYR A 229 30.12 -10.05 2.67
C TYR A 229 29.05 -9.01 2.98
N ASN A 230 29.04 -8.47 4.21
CA ASN A 230 28.08 -7.46 4.65
C ASN A 230 28.18 -6.16 3.84
N GLU A 231 29.40 -5.73 3.50
CA GLU A 231 29.64 -4.58 2.64
C GLU A 231 29.10 -4.84 1.21
N VAL A 232 29.43 -5.97 0.60
CA VAL A 232 28.97 -6.31 -0.75
C VAL A 232 27.45 -6.43 -0.82
N ILE A 233 26.81 -7.17 0.09
CA ILE A 233 25.35 -7.36 0.03
C ILE A 233 24.58 -6.07 0.31
N SER A 234 25.08 -5.21 1.20
CA SER A 234 24.45 -3.91 1.46
C SER A 234 24.58 -2.97 0.26
N GLN A 235 25.73 -2.98 -0.42
CA GLN A 235 25.93 -2.22 -1.66
C GLN A 235 24.96 -2.67 -2.75
N GLN A 236 24.87 -3.97 -3.01
CA GLN A 236 23.97 -4.52 -4.01
C GLN A 236 22.49 -4.21 -3.70
N ARG A 237 22.08 -4.20 -2.43
CA ARG A 237 20.73 -3.83 -2.02
C ARG A 237 20.43 -2.35 -2.25
N SER A 238 21.38 -1.48 -1.94
CA SER A 238 21.25 -0.04 -2.24
C SER A 238 21.16 0.23 -3.73
N GLU A 239 21.94 -0.51 -4.54
CA GLU A 239 21.90 -0.44 -6.00
C GLU A 239 20.54 -0.92 -6.53
N ALA A 240 20.00 -2.02 -6.00
CA ALA A 240 18.68 -2.52 -6.41
C ALA A 240 17.55 -1.51 -6.12
N VAL A 241 17.60 -0.81 -4.98
CA VAL A 241 16.64 0.26 -4.65
C VAL A 241 16.83 1.47 -5.59
N ARG A 242 18.08 1.88 -5.84
CA ARG A 242 18.37 2.95 -6.81
C ARG A 242 17.82 2.61 -8.18
N ASP A 243 18.13 1.41 -8.67
CA ASP A 243 17.75 0.97 -10.01
C ASP A 243 16.21 0.91 -10.14
N TYR A 244 15.50 0.46 -9.10
CA TYR A 244 14.04 0.53 -9.04
C TYR A 244 13.53 1.97 -9.21
N MET A 245 14.09 2.93 -8.47
CA MET A 245 13.69 4.34 -8.56
C MET A 245 13.98 4.95 -9.94
N VAL A 246 15.11 4.59 -10.55
CA VAL A 246 15.46 5.03 -11.91
C VAL A 246 14.49 4.46 -12.94
N GLU A 247 14.13 3.17 -12.83
CA GLU A 247 13.13 2.54 -13.70
C GLU A 247 11.75 3.22 -13.62
N HIS A 248 11.46 3.85 -12.46
CA HIS A 248 10.21 4.59 -12.22
C HIS A 248 10.35 6.11 -12.37
N GLY A 249 11.39 6.57 -13.07
CA GLY A 249 11.49 7.94 -13.58
C GLY A 249 12.36 8.90 -12.76
N VAL A 250 13.00 8.47 -11.68
CA VAL A 250 13.95 9.32 -10.95
C VAL A 250 15.25 9.44 -11.74
N GLU A 251 15.79 10.66 -11.86
CA GLU A 251 17.08 10.87 -12.52
C GLU A 251 18.22 10.13 -11.81
N ALA A 252 18.98 9.33 -12.56
CA ALA A 252 20.08 8.52 -12.01
C ALA A 252 21.13 9.37 -11.29
N GLU A 253 21.37 10.60 -11.78
CA GLU A 253 22.32 11.55 -11.22
C GLU A 253 21.87 12.15 -9.87
N ALA A 254 20.57 12.06 -9.57
CA ALA A 254 20.02 12.46 -8.27
C ALA A 254 20.24 11.39 -7.19
N LEU A 255 20.60 10.16 -7.58
CA LEU A 255 20.66 9.02 -6.67
C LEU A 255 22.09 8.50 -6.48
N THR A 256 22.47 8.23 -5.24
CA THR A 256 23.75 7.59 -4.89
C THR A 256 23.48 6.36 -4.02
N ALA A 257 23.94 5.19 -4.45
CA ALA A 257 23.83 3.94 -3.68
C ALA A 257 25.11 3.67 -2.89
N MET A 258 24.99 3.43 -1.57
CA MET A 258 26.10 3.20 -0.66
C MET A 258 25.83 1.99 0.23
N GLY A 259 26.78 1.03 0.23
CA GLY A 259 26.77 -0.10 1.15
C GLY A 259 27.64 0.19 2.36
N TYR A 260 27.04 0.26 3.53
CA TYR A 260 27.74 0.49 4.80
C TYR A 260 28.02 -0.81 5.57
N GLY A 261 27.46 -1.93 5.12
CA GLY A 261 27.58 -3.19 5.84
C GLY A 261 27.19 -3.03 7.30
N GLU A 262 28.00 -3.58 8.19
CA GLU A 262 27.81 -3.49 9.65
C GLU A 262 28.53 -2.31 10.31
N SER A 263 29.19 -1.43 9.53
CA SER A 263 30.05 -0.38 10.06
C SER A 263 29.33 0.74 10.83
N ARG A 264 28.02 0.89 10.59
CA ARG A 264 27.17 1.95 11.20
C ARG A 264 25.98 1.35 11.95
N PRO A 265 26.17 0.58 13.04
CA PRO A 265 25.07 -0.01 13.77
C PRO A 265 24.29 1.05 14.55
N LEU A 266 22.94 0.92 14.56
CA LEU A 266 22.06 1.68 15.45
C LEU A 266 22.11 1.10 16.87
N ASP A 267 22.21 -0.22 16.97
CA ASP A 267 22.28 -0.95 18.23
C ASP A 267 23.43 -1.97 18.15
N ARG A 268 24.31 -1.94 19.14
CA ARG A 268 25.52 -2.80 19.19
C ARG A 268 25.31 -4.08 19.99
N ALA A 269 24.11 -4.31 20.53
CA ALA A 269 23.81 -5.54 21.24
C ALA A 269 23.76 -6.72 20.28
N GLU A 270 24.18 -7.89 20.75
CA GLU A 270 24.14 -9.14 19.98
C GLU A 270 22.81 -9.86 20.24
N THR A 271 21.69 -9.18 19.95
CA THR A 271 20.33 -9.70 20.10
C THR A 271 19.56 -9.65 18.78
N TYR A 272 18.49 -10.44 18.65
CA TYR A 272 17.66 -10.45 17.46
C TYR A 272 17.03 -9.07 17.18
N GLU A 273 16.66 -8.35 18.22
CA GLU A 273 16.08 -7.02 18.15
C GLU A 273 17.09 -6.00 17.63
N ALA A 274 18.34 -6.03 18.14
CA ALA A 274 19.42 -5.16 17.67
C ALA A 274 19.79 -5.48 16.21
N TRP A 275 19.88 -6.76 15.86
CA TRP A 275 20.14 -7.17 14.48
C TRP A 275 19.01 -6.74 13.53
N ALA A 276 17.76 -6.83 13.95
CA ALA A 276 16.62 -6.37 13.16
C ALA A 276 16.67 -4.86 12.88
N LYS A 277 16.99 -4.04 13.90
CA LYS A 277 17.18 -2.59 13.75
C LYS A 277 18.34 -2.24 12.81
N ASN A 278 19.42 -3.03 12.87
CA ASN A 278 20.61 -2.77 12.05
C ASN A 278 20.39 -3.11 10.58
N ARG A 279 19.56 -4.14 10.26
CA ARG A 279 19.20 -4.48 8.87
C ARG A 279 18.17 -3.49 8.33
N ARG A 280 18.66 -2.41 7.76
CA ARG A 280 17.82 -1.32 7.28
C ARG A 280 18.35 -0.67 6.02
N MET A 281 17.49 0.08 5.36
CA MET A 281 17.84 1.08 4.35
C MET A 281 17.63 2.47 4.95
N GLU A 282 18.51 3.40 4.63
CA GLU A 282 18.42 4.81 5.00
C GLU A 282 18.41 5.69 3.74
N PHE A 283 17.66 6.80 3.80
CA PHE A 283 17.64 7.81 2.75
C PHE A 283 18.14 9.13 3.31
N LYS A 284 19.14 9.71 2.67
CA LYS A 284 19.72 10.96 3.11
C LYS A 284 19.69 11.97 1.97
N VAL A 285 19.00 13.08 2.22
CA VAL A 285 18.84 14.17 1.27
C VAL A 285 19.94 15.21 1.46
N SER A 286 20.51 15.67 0.37
CA SER A 286 21.50 16.74 0.35
C SER A 286 21.33 17.67 -0.85
N GLU A 287 21.86 18.87 -0.78
CA GLU A 287 21.87 19.83 -1.87
C GLU A 287 22.59 19.25 -3.10
N ARG A 288 21.98 19.45 -4.28
CA ARG A 288 22.62 19.08 -5.55
C ARG A 288 23.75 20.06 -5.82
N ARG A 289 24.98 19.57 -6.02
CA ARG A 289 26.19 20.39 -6.27
C ARG A 289 26.35 20.73 -7.74
#